data_300e33f7016f3992c35974460131f718
#
_entry.id   300e33f7016f3992c35974460131f718
#
_cell.length_a   1.000
_cell.length_b   1.000
_cell.length_c   1.000
_cell.angle_alpha   90.00
_cell.angle_beta   90.00
_cell.angle_gamma   90.00
#
_symmetry.space_group_name_H-M   'P 1'
#
loop_
_entity.id
_entity.type
_entity.pdbx_description
1 polymer ?
#
loop_
_entity_poly.entity_id
_entity_poly.type
_entity_poly.pdbx_seq_one_letter_code
_entity_poly.pdbx_strand_id
1 'polypeptide(L)'
;IAQKTFHKIPVHLIGLYDKEKYALEPSVADVEITGGSEIIKSFKPEELDLFVEFSRFAIENTDELAASIRLTKNVKGYRIQPEKFALIEKNIQDTSETTEVVSENP
;
A
#
# COMPACT_ATOMS: atom_id res chain seq x y z
N ILE A 1 15.13 12.07 21.10
CA ILE A 1 14.16 11.54 20.14
C ILE A 1 14.57 11.94 18.74
N ALA A 2 14.58 11.01 17.85
CA ALA A 2 14.91 11.24 16.45
C ALA A 2 13.72 10.91 15.57
N GLN A 3 13.79 11.35 14.32
CA GLN A 3 12.71 11.20 13.37
C GLN A 3 13.33 10.92 12.01
N LYS A 4 12.71 10.04 11.24
CA LYS A 4 13.21 9.71 9.91
C LYS A 4 12.04 9.41 9.00
N THR A 5 12.13 9.88 7.76
CA THR A 5 11.09 9.66 6.76
C THR A 5 11.63 8.80 5.64
N PHE A 6 10.89 7.76 5.28
CA PHE A 6 11.20 6.90 4.16
C PHE A 6 10.17 7.13 3.06
N HIS A 7 10.63 7.24 1.83
CA HIS A 7 9.76 7.54 0.70
C HIS A 7 9.54 6.31 -0.17
N LYS A 8 8.35 6.21 -0.75
CA LYS A 8 8.01 5.19 -1.74
C LYS A 8 8.17 3.77 -1.19
N ILE A 9 7.71 3.57 0.03
CA ILE A 9 7.72 2.23 0.62
C ILE A 9 6.55 1.44 0.03
N PRO A 10 6.79 0.22 -0.51
CA PRO A 10 5.70 -0.57 -1.10
C PRO A 10 4.65 -0.94 -0.09
N VAL A 11 3.39 -0.88 -0.50
CA VAL A 11 2.27 -1.35 0.31
C VAL A 11 1.72 -2.60 -0.34
N HIS A 12 1.67 -3.69 0.41
CA HIS A 12 1.27 -4.99 -0.11
C HIS A 12 -0.20 -5.24 0.17
N LEU A 13 -0.92 -5.71 -0.85
CA LEU A 13 -2.28 -6.20 -0.66
C LEU A 13 -2.18 -7.70 -0.41
N ILE A 14 -2.57 -8.13 0.79
CA ILE A 14 -2.40 -9.52 1.20
C ILE A 14 -3.75 -10.21 1.34
N GLY A 15 -3.73 -11.54 1.35
CA GLY A 15 -4.93 -12.35 1.51
C GLY A 15 -5.27 -13.08 0.21
N LEU A 16 -6.46 -13.66 0.18
CA LEU A 16 -6.92 -14.40 -0.99
C LEU A 16 -7.67 -13.46 -1.92
N TYR A 17 -7.11 -13.20 -3.06
CA TYR A 17 -7.75 -12.39 -4.08
C TYR A 17 -7.11 -12.66 -5.43
N ASP A 18 -7.79 -12.24 -6.49
CA ASP A 18 -7.28 -12.38 -7.84
C ASP A 18 -6.29 -11.24 -8.11
N LYS A 19 -5.01 -11.57 -8.14
CA LYS A 19 -3.95 -10.57 -8.28
C LYS A 19 -3.95 -9.90 -9.64
N GLU A 20 -4.60 -10.52 -10.62
CA GLU A 20 -4.72 -9.91 -11.94
C GLU A 20 -5.89 -8.93 -12.01
N LYS A 21 -6.81 -9.01 -11.05
CA LYS A 21 -8.02 -8.22 -11.09
C LYS A 21 -7.99 -7.01 -10.15
N TYR A 22 -7.28 -7.11 -9.05
CA TYR A 22 -7.29 -6.07 -8.02
C TYR A 22 -5.92 -5.53 -7.73
N ALA A 23 -5.86 -4.27 -7.31
CA ALA A 23 -4.62 -3.62 -6.89
C ALA A 23 -4.95 -2.50 -5.92
N LEU A 24 -3.93 -2.00 -5.24
CA LEU A 24 -4.06 -0.83 -4.37
C LEU A 24 -3.61 0.42 -5.09
N GLU A 25 -4.28 1.51 -4.81
CA GLU A 25 -3.95 2.81 -5.37
C GLU A 25 -3.89 3.85 -4.25
N PRO A 26 -2.75 4.48 -3.97
CA PRO A 26 -1.45 4.20 -4.58
C PRO A 26 -0.84 2.92 -4.04
N SER A 27 0.21 2.44 -4.67
CA SER A 27 0.86 1.20 -4.25
C SER A 27 2.09 1.44 -3.39
N VAL A 28 2.43 2.69 -3.12
CA VAL A 28 3.56 3.06 -2.28
C VAL A 28 3.13 4.16 -1.31
N ALA A 29 3.88 4.33 -0.25
CA ALA A 29 3.60 5.35 0.75
C ALA A 29 4.88 5.88 1.33
N ASP A 30 4.79 7.08 1.92
CA ASP A 30 5.88 7.62 2.70
C ASP A 30 5.61 7.28 4.17
N VAL A 31 6.65 6.92 4.90
CA VAL A 31 6.53 6.52 6.29
C VAL A 31 7.50 7.34 7.13
N GLU A 32 6.96 8.02 8.15
CA GLU A 32 7.77 8.75 9.11
C GLU A 32 7.78 7.98 10.40
N ILE A 33 8.95 7.72 10.95
CA ILE A 33 9.08 7.03 12.24
C ILE A 33 9.78 7.93 13.24
N THR A 34 9.39 7.83 14.49
CA THR A 34 9.92 8.62 15.60
C THR A 34 10.30 7.68 16.72
N GLY A 35 11.43 7.93 17.35
CA GLY A 35 11.86 7.09 18.48
C GLY A 35 13.23 7.45 18.95
N GLY A 36 13.86 6.55 19.70
CA GLY A 36 15.22 6.74 20.18
C GLY A 36 16.19 6.88 19.02
N SER A 37 17.19 7.78 19.15
CA SER A 37 18.02 8.11 18.01
C SER A 37 18.82 6.92 17.49
N GLU A 38 19.28 6.03 18.36
CA GLU A 38 20.03 4.87 17.87
C GLU A 38 19.15 3.88 17.11
N ILE A 39 17.93 3.70 17.56
CA ILE A 39 17.00 2.84 16.88
C ILE A 39 16.64 3.41 15.53
N ILE A 40 16.33 4.72 15.49
CA ILE A 40 15.95 5.39 14.25
C ILE A 40 17.09 5.36 13.23
N LYS A 41 18.33 5.58 13.67
CA LYS A 41 19.47 5.56 12.77
C LYS A 41 19.69 4.18 12.15
N SER A 42 19.35 3.12 12.87
CA SER A 42 19.60 1.78 12.39
C SER A 42 18.46 1.25 11.50
N PHE A 43 17.35 1.98 11.39
CA PHE A 43 16.24 1.53 10.57
C PHE A 43 16.57 1.61 9.08
N LYS A 44 16.18 0.58 8.34
CA LYS A 44 16.33 0.53 6.88
C LYS A 44 14.95 0.44 6.24
N PRO A 45 14.81 0.89 4.99
CA PRO A 45 13.49 0.85 4.33
C PRO A 45 12.90 -0.56 4.26
N GLU A 46 13.73 -1.57 4.09
CA GLU A 46 13.23 -2.94 3.96
C GLU A 46 12.73 -3.50 5.29
N GLU A 47 12.92 -2.80 6.39
CA GLU A 47 12.39 -3.20 7.68
C GLU A 47 10.98 -2.69 7.90
N LEU A 48 10.47 -1.86 7.00
CA LEU A 48 9.12 -1.35 7.08
C LEU A 48 8.20 -2.22 6.22
N ASP A 49 7.27 -2.91 6.86
CA ASP A 49 6.36 -3.82 6.17
C ASP A 49 4.96 -3.24 6.24
N LEU A 50 4.51 -2.65 5.13
CA LEU A 50 3.19 -2.05 5.02
C LEU A 50 2.28 -3.00 4.27
N PHE A 51 1.06 -3.18 4.77
CA PHE A 51 0.13 -4.08 4.11
C PHE A 51 -1.32 -3.68 4.38
N VAL A 52 -2.20 -4.11 3.47
CA VAL A 52 -3.65 -4.00 3.62
C VAL A 52 -4.22 -5.38 3.34
N GLU A 53 -5.11 -5.84 4.19
CA GLU A 53 -5.70 -7.17 4.01
C GLU A 53 -6.95 -7.07 3.15
N PHE A 54 -6.99 -7.84 2.08
CA PHE A 54 -8.06 -7.77 1.09
C PHE A 54 -9.44 -8.01 1.70
N SER A 55 -9.55 -8.97 2.61
CA SER A 55 -10.84 -9.31 3.19
C SER A 55 -11.47 -8.17 3.98
N ARG A 56 -10.66 -7.24 4.47
CA ARG A 56 -11.20 -6.14 5.27
C ARG A 56 -12.04 -5.17 4.45
N PHE A 57 -11.81 -5.08 3.15
CA PHE A 57 -12.66 -4.23 2.31
C PHE A 57 -14.11 -4.70 2.35
N ALA A 58 -14.33 -6.01 2.32
CA ALA A 58 -15.68 -6.54 2.42
C ALA A 58 -16.24 -6.43 3.83
N ILE A 59 -15.42 -6.74 4.84
CA ILE A 59 -15.86 -6.69 6.23
C ILE A 59 -16.30 -5.30 6.61
N GLU A 60 -15.56 -4.29 6.21
CA GLU A 60 -15.86 -2.90 6.56
C GLU A 60 -16.72 -2.21 5.53
N ASN A 61 -17.08 -2.91 4.45
CA ASN A 61 -17.93 -2.39 3.40
C ASN A 61 -17.41 -1.06 2.87
N THR A 62 -16.14 -1.06 2.48
CA THR A 62 -15.48 0.14 1.97
C THR A 62 -14.48 -0.26 0.91
N ASP A 63 -14.12 0.67 0.04
CA ASP A 63 -13.06 0.48 -0.93
C ASP A 63 -11.80 1.26 -0.56
N GLU A 64 -11.76 1.84 0.64
CA GLU A 64 -10.58 2.57 1.12
C GLU A 64 -10.25 2.13 2.53
N LEU A 65 -8.99 1.77 2.77
CA LEU A 65 -8.52 1.35 4.09
C LEU A 65 -7.15 1.93 4.36
N ALA A 66 -6.88 2.19 5.64
CA ALA A 66 -5.54 2.55 6.07
C ALA A 66 -4.64 1.33 6.01
N ALA A 67 -3.36 1.55 5.73
CA ALA A 67 -2.39 0.47 5.73
C ALA A 67 -1.99 0.13 7.17
N SER A 68 -1.69 -1.14 7.39
CA SER A 68 -1.09 -1.59 8.64
C SER A 68 0.42 -1.61 8.47
N ILE A 69 1.14 -1.49 9.57
CA ILE A 69 2.59 -1.52 9.52
C ILE A 69 3.10 -2.55 10.51
N ARG A 70 4.07 -3.33 10.08
CA ARG A 70 4.77 -4.27 10.95
C ARG A 70 6.21 -3.78 11.10
N LEU A 71 6.62 -3.61 12.34
CA LEU A 71 7.93 -3.07 12.66
C LEU A 71 8.74 -4.12 13.42
N THR A 72 10.02 -4.22 13.08
CA THR A 72 10.92 -5.15 13.75
C THR A 72 11.60 -4.53 14.96
N LYS A 73 11.51 -3.22 15.11
CA LYS A 73 12.12 -2.50 16.23
C LYS A 73 11.09 -1.60 16.89
N ASN A 74 11.30 -1.31 18.16
CA ASN A 74 10.39 -0.46 18.89
C ASN A 74 10.57 1.00 18.51
N VAL A 75 9.49 1.67 18.17
CA VAL A 75 9.49 3.09 17.89
C VAL A 75 8.41 3.74 18.76
N LYS A 76 8.50 5.04 18.97
CA LYS A 76 7.50 5.75 19.75
C LYS A 76 6.27 6.08 18.91
N GLY A 77 6.42 6.26 17.62
CA GLY A 77 5.28 6.54 16.77
C GLY A 77 5.66 6.45 15.31
N TYR A 78 4.63 6.46 14.47
CA TYR A 78 4.83 6.45 13.04
C TYR A 78 3.67 7.17 12.38
N ARG A 79 3.90 7.61 11.13
CA ARG A 79 2.87 8.22 10.30
C ARG A 79 3.02 7.69 8.89
N ILE A 80 1.93 7.33 8.27
CA ILE A 80 1.89 6.82 6.91
C ILE A 80 1.12 7.80 6.04
N GLN A 81 1.70 8.17 4.90
CA GLN A 81 1.07 9.06 3.96
C GLN A 81 1.04 8.41 2.59
N PRO A 82 -0.09 8.30 1.94
CA PRO A 82 -1.41 8.81 2.34
C PRO A 82 -2.02 7.97 3.46
N GLU A 83 -3.07 8.49 4.07
CA GLU A 83 -3.68 7.81 5.20
C GLU A 83 -4.54 6.63 4.77
N LYS A 84 -5.02 6.61 3.55
CA LYS A 84 -5.88 5.55 3.06
C LYS A 84 -5.45 5.11 1.68
N PHE A 85 -5.73 3.86 1.38
CA PHE A 85 -5.40 3.23 0.11
C PHE A 85 -6.67 2.64 -0.47
N ALA A 86 -6.90 2.87 -1.75
CA ALA A 86 -8.11 2.42 -2.42
C ALA A 86 -7.87 1.07 -3.08
N LEU A 87 -8.90 0.23 -3.01
CA LEU A 87 -8.91 -1.02 -3.76
C LEU A 87 -9.47 -0.71 -5.14
N ILE A 88 -8.67 -0.94 -6.17
CA ILE A 88 -9.13 -0.71 -7.53
C ILE A 88 -9.21 -2.03 -8.27
N GLU A 89 -10.11 -2.07 -9.25
CA GLU A 89 -10.24 -3.21 -10.13
C GLU A 89 -9.49 -2.91 -11.41
N LYS A 90 -8.52 -3.75 -11.74
CA LYS A 90 -7.75 -3.55 -12.96
C LYS A 90 -8.65 -3.84 -14.15
N ASN A 91 -8.61 -2.94 -15.13
CA ASN A 91 -9.38 -3.17 -16.34
C ASN A 91 -8.51 -3.90 -17.34
N ILE A 92 -8.65 -5.20 -17.37
CA ILE A 92 -7.84 -6.02 -18.23
C ILE A 92 -8.37 -6.06 -19.64
N GLN A 93 -9.56 -5.58 -19.84
CA GLN A 93 -10.15 -5.54 -21.11
C GLN A 93 -9.46 -4.65 -22.01
N ASP A 94 -8.95 -4.16 -21.98
CA ASP A 94 -8.38 -3.23 -22.80
C ASP A 94 -7.46 -3.71 -23.73
N THR A 95 -7.92 -4.31 -23.98
CA THR A 95 -6.97 -4.78 -24.33
C THR A 95 -7.06 -5.14 -25.31
N SER A 96 -8.05 -4.75 -25.09
CA SER A 96 -7.96 -5.10 -25.50
C SER A 96 -8.03 -5.07 -26.34
N GLU A 97 -8.32 -4.64 -26.27
CA GLU A 97 -8.49 -4.57 -26.43
C GLU A 97 -8.45 -4.35 -27.09
N THR A 98 -8.72 -3.81 -27.40
CA THR A 98 -8.83 -3.58 -27.51
C THR A 98 -8.90 -3.30 -28.21
N THR A 99 -9.18 -2.95 -28.50
CA THR A 99 -9.38 -2.70 -28.61
C THR A 99 -9.55 -2.42 -29.23
N GLU A 100 -9.91 -2.16 -29.36
CA GLU A 100 -10.27 -1.87 -29.31
C GLU A 100 -10.41 -1.72 -29.84
N VAL A 101 -10.69 -1.57 -30.37
CA VAL A 101 -11.04 -1.42 -30.26
C VAL A 101 -11.25 -1.26 -30.87
N VAL A 102 -11.46 -1.13 -31.32
CA VAL A 102 -11.79 -1.00 -31.18
C VAL A 102 -12.08 -0.72 -31.75
N SER A 103 -12.36 -0.60 -32.21
CA SER A 103 -12.75 -0.38 -31.98
C SER A 103 -12.96 -0.13 -32.53
N GLU A 104 -13.19 -0.02 -32.69
CA GLU A 104 -13.45 0.19 -32.39
C GLU A 104 -13.37 0.36 -32.94
N ASN A 105 -13.70 0.47 -33.74
CA ASN A 105 -13.68 0.56 -33.60
C ASN A 105 -13.59 0.63 -34.15
N PRO A 106 -13.80 0.62 -34.61
CA PRO A 106 -13.82 0.66 -34.62
C PRO A 106 -13.88 0.67 -34.89
#